data_b35ea2582d488ae6728aa87deacc82ba
#
_entry.id   b35ea2582d488ae6728aa87deacc82ba
#
_cell.length_a   1.000
_cell.length_b   1.000
_cell.length_c   1.000
_cell.angle_alpha   90.00
_cell.angle_beta   90.00
_cell.angle_gamma   90.00
#
_symmetry.space_group_name_H-M   'P 1'
#
loop_
_entity.id
_entity.type
_entity.pdbx_description
1 polymer ?
#
loop_
_entity_poly.entity_id
_entity_poly.type
_entity_poly.pdbx_seq_one_letter_code
_entity_poly.pdbx_strand_id
1 'polypeptide(L)'
;MDINFSKEDIAFRDEVRDWLANDYPKHVKEKTDAGITISKEDLIDFHKALSKKGWMGYNWPVEYGGTGWSASKLYIFNKELGLAGCPPILPFGVGMVGPVIYTFGNDEQKERFLPDILNFNTWWCQGYSEPGSGSDLALSLIHI
;
A
#
# COMPACT_ATOMS: atom_id res chain seq x y z
N MET A 1 -3.57 -22.91 21.30
CA MET A 1 -3.28 -21.97 20.19
C MET A 1 -1.94 -21.33 20.51
N ASP A 2 -0.91 -21.58 19.70
CA ASP A 2 0.40 -20.94 19.88
C ASP A 2 0.32 -19.53 19.30
N ILE A 3 0.55 -18.54 20.15
CA ILE A 3 0.53 -17.10 19.78
C ILE A 3 1.94 -16.54 19.50
N ASN A 4 2.95 -17.42 19.57
CA ASN A 4 4.33 -17.01 19.32
C ASN A 4 4.61 -16.95 17.81
N PHE A 5 5.37 -15.95 17.40
CA PHE A 5 5.86 -15.88 16.03
C PHE A 5 6.88 -16.99 15.75
N SER A 6 6.81 -17.55 14.54
CA SER A 6 7.82 -18.48 14.06
C SER A 6 9.19 -17.80 13.91
N LYS A 7 10.25 -18.61 13.75
CA LYS A 7 11.58 -18.06 13.46
C LYS A 7 11.61 -17.24 12.16
N GLU A 8 10.84 -17.67 11.15
CA GLU A 8 10.68 -16.93 9.89
C GLU A 8 9.97 -15.59 10.08
N ASP A 9 8.91 -15.57 10.90
CA ASP A 9 8.19 -14.33 11.20
C ASP A 9 9.06 -13.33 11.96
N ILE A 10 9.90 -13.84 12.88
CA ILE A 10 10.87 -13.02 13.61
C ILE A 10 11.93 -12.45 12.66
N ALA A 11 12.48 -13.28 11.77
CA ALA A 11 13.46 -12.82 10.77
C ALA A 11 12.85 -11.77 9.83
N PHE A 12 11.60 -11.98 9.39
CA PHE A 12 10.88 -11.00 8.58
C PHE A 12 10.62 -9.70 9.34
N ARG A 13 10.25 -9.75 10.61
CA ARG A 13 10.11 -8.55 11.46
C ARG A 13 11.42 -7.76 11.51
N ASP A 14 12.53 -8.47 11.69
CA ASP A 14 13.83 -7.83 11.78
C ASP A 14 14.25 -7.23 10.43
N GLU A 15 13.89 -7.86 9.29
CA GLU A 15 14.03 -7.29 7.95
C GLU A 15 13.22 -5.99 7.78
N VAL A 16 11.97 -5.95 8.25
CA VAL A 16 11.14 -4.73 8.19
C VAL A 16 11.77 -3.61 9.01
N ARG A 17 12.26 -3.92 10.21
CA ARG A 17 12.94 -2.95 11.08
C ARG A 17 14.24 -2.42 10.47
N ASP A 18 15.01 -3.28 9.84
CA ASP A 18 16.22 -2.88 9.14
C ASP A 18 15.91 -1.93 7.97
N TRP A 19 14.90 -2.24 7.17
CA TRP A 19 14.42 -1.34 6.12
C TRP A 19 13.95 0.02 6.67
N LEU A 20 13.21 0.02 7.76
CA LEU A 20 12.76 1.25 8.43
C LEU A 20 13.93 2.10 8.95
N ALA A 21 15.01 1.46 9.37
CA ALA A 21 16.20 2.15 9.87
C ALA A 21 17.07 2.72 8.75
N ASN A 22 17.18 2.02 7.60
CA ASN A 22 18.17 2.31 6.58
C ASN A 22 17.62 2.85 5.26
N ASP A 23 16.42 2.43 4.85
CA ASP A 23 15.85 2.71 3.53
C ASP A 23 14.59 3.58 3.56
N TYR A 24 13.95 3.71 4.72
CA TYR A 24 12.81 4.62 4.88
C TYR A 24 13.28 6.07 4.68
N PRO A 25 12.62 6.88 3.80
CA PRO A 25 13.09 8.23 3.48
C PRO A 25 13.23 9.11 4.73
N LYS A 26 14.45 9.55 5.04
CA LYS A 26 14.77 10.28 6.27
C LYS A 26 13.94 11.54 6.46
N HIS A 27 13.74 12.33 5.39
CA HIS A 27 12.94 13.55 5.47
C HIS A 27 11.47 13.28 5.81
N VAL A 28 10.93 12.15 5.35
CA VAL A 28 9.57 11.72 5.70
C VAL A 28 9.52 11.32 7.18
N LYS A 29 10.50 10.53 7.62
CA LYS A 29 10.61 10.12 9.03
C LYS A 29 10.74 11.32 9.97
N GLU A 30 11.60 12.28 9.66
CA GLU A 30 11.79 13.49 10.46
C GLU A 30 10.48 14.29 10.60
N LYS A 31 9.69 14.40 9.52
CA LYS A 31 8.38 15.06 9.55
C LYS A 31 7.36 14.29 10.38
N THR A 32 7.28 12.96 10.21
CA THR A 32 6.34 12.14 10.99
C THR A 32 6.68 12.16 12.49
N ASP A 33 7.96 12.04 12.85
CA ASP A 33 8.42 12.11 14.23
C ASP A 33 8.14 13.47 14.87
N ALA A 34 8.21 14.56 14.10
CA ALA A 34 7.93 15.92 14.55
C ALA A 34 6.43 16.28 14.51
N GLY A 35 5.55 15.40 14.05
CA GLY A 35 4.12 15.70 13.89
C GLY A 35 3.83 16.73 12.79
N ILE A 36 4.74 16.91 11.83
CA ILE A 36 4.57 17.83 10.71
C ILE A 36 3.70 17.16 9.63
N THR A 37 2.83 17.95 9.03
CA THR A 37 1.97 17.48 7.93
C THR A 37 2.79 16.97 6.75
N ILE A 38 2.48 15.76 6.30
CA ILE A 38 3.11 15.09 5.16
C ILE A 38 2.57 15.67 3.86
N SER A 39 3.46 16.08 2.96
CA SER A 39 3.11 16.56 1.63
C SER A 39 2.83 15.42 0.66
N LYS A 40 2.33 15.76 -0.54
CA LYS A 40 2.15 14.80 -1.62
C LYS A 40 3.49 14.19 -2.05
N GLU A 41 4.54 14.98 -2.13
CA GLU A 41 5.89 14.56 -2.50
C GLU A 41 6.46 13.58 -1.49
N ASP A 42 6.29 13.84 -0.19
CA ASP A 42 6.68 12.92 0.88
C ASP A 42 5.97 11.55 0.75
N LEU A 43 4.67 11.57 0.43
CA LEU A 43 3.92 10.34 0.17
C LEU A 43 4.44 9.59 -1.06
N ILE A 44 4.77 10.30 -2.14
CA ILE A 44 5.36 9.69 -3.33
C ILE A 44 6.69 9.02 -2.97
N ASP A 45 7.57 9.70 -2.27
CA ASP A 45 8.88 9.15 -1.88
C ASP A 45 8.75 7.92 -0.99
N PHE A 46 7.83 7.95 -0.03
CA PHE A 46 7.54 6.78 0.81
C PHE A 46 7.05 5.57 -0.02
N HIS A 47 6.07 5.78 -0.90
CA HIS A 47 5.54 4.70 -1.74
C HIS A 47 6.57 4.18 -2.75
N LYS A 48 7.40 5.06 -3.31
CA LYS A 48 8.53 4.68 -4.17
C LYS A 48 9.57 3.84 -3.42
N ALA A 49 9.85 4.15 -2.15
CA ALA A 49 10.75 3.35 -1.33
C ALA A 49 10.18 1.94 -1.08
N LEU A 50 8.87 1.83 -0.77
CA LEU A 50 8.17 0.53 -0.67
C LEU A 50 8.21 -0.24 -2.00
N SER A 51 7.96 0.44 -3.12
CA SER A 51 8.02 -0.14 -4.45
C SER A 51 9.41 -0.69 -4.77
N LYS A 52 10.46 0.09 -4.51
CA LYS A 52 11.86 -0.33 -4.70
C LYS A 52 12.23 -1.59 -3.90
N LYS A 53 11.67 -1.75 -2.70
CA LYS A 53 11.82 -2.95 -1.87
C LYS A 53 10.95 -4.12 -2.35
N GLY A 54 10.02 -3.90 -3.29
CA GLY A 54 9.04 -4.90 -3.75
C GLY A 54 7.88 -5.11 -2.78
N TRP A 55 7.63 -4.15 -1.89
CA TRP A 55 6.61 -4.26 -0.84
C TRP A 55 5.34 -3.48 -1.14
N MET A 56 5.26 -2.77 -2.27
CA MET A 56 4.05 -2.02 -2.61
C MET A 56 2.84 -2.94 -2.80
N GLY A 57 3.04 -4.11 -3.43
CA GLY A 57 2.02 -5.16 -3.56
C GLY A 57 1.94 -6.09 -2.35
N TYR A 58 2.05 -5.56 -1.13
CA TYR A 58 2.19 -6.34 0.10
C TYR A 58 1.06 -7.37 0.35
N ASN A 59 -0.12 -7.13 -0.18
CA ASN A 59 -1.32 -7.98 -0.05
C ASN A 59 -1.79 -8.61 -1.38
N TRP A 60 -0.97 -8.50 -2.45
CA TRP A 60 -1.33 -9.07 -3.74
C TRP A 60 -0.80 -10.50 -3.91
N PRO A 61 -1.44 -11.32 -4.78
CA PRO A 61 -0.90 -12.59 -5.23
C PRO A 61 0.44 -12.40 -5.95
N VAL A 62 1.33 -13.39 -5.83
CA VAL A 62 2.68 -13.35 -6.45
C VAL A 62 2.60 -13.22 -7.97
N GLU A 63 1.63 -13.87 -8.61
CA GLU A 63 1.41 -13.84 -10.04
C GLU A 63 1.14 -12.44 -10.63
N TYR A 64 0.70 -11.51 -9.78
CA TYR A 64 0.47 -10.10 -10.15
C TYR A 64 1.51 -9.14 -9.57
N GLY A 65 2.68 -9.66 -9.19
CA GLY A 65 3.76 -8.86 -8.63
C GLY A 65 3.63 -8.56 -7.14
N GLY A 66 2.77 -9.27 -6.44
CA GLY A 66 2.62 -9.18 -4.99
C GLY A 66 3.63 -10.01 -4.22
N THR A 67 3.63 -9.84 -2.91
CA THR A 67 4.57 -10.53 -2.01
C THR A 67 4.14 -11.95 -1.65
N GLY A 68 2.85 -12.27 -1.75
CA GLY A 68 2.30 -13.55 -1.32
C GLY A 68 2.49 -13.85 0.18
N TRP A 69 2.62 -12.82 1.00
CA TRP A 69 2.88 -12.98 2.44
C TRP A 69 1.76 -13.69 3.19
N SER A 70 2.14 -14.46 4.19
CA SER A 70 1.22 -15.04 5.15
C SER A 70 0.51 -13.95 5.98
N ALA A 71 -0.61 -14.31 6.62
CA ALA A 71 -1.32 -13.39 7.51
C ALA A 71 -0.45 -12.86 8.66
N SER A 72 0.47 -13.69 9.20
CA SER A 72 1.42 -13.26 10.23
C SER A 72 2.40 -12.22 9.70
N LYS A 73 2.96 -12.40 8.48
CA LYS A 73 3.85 -11.42 7.86
C LYS A 73 3.12 -10.11 7.55
N LEU A 74 1.88 -10.17 7.04
CA LEU A 74 1.05 -8.98 6.81
C LEU A 74 0.79 -8.22 8.11
N TYR A 75 0.48 -8.92 9.19
CA TYR A 75 0.31 -8.32 10.50
C TYR A 75 1.59 -7.65 11.00
N ILE A 76 2.73 -8.34 10.90
CA ILE A 76 4.05 -7.81 11.30
C ILE A 76 4.37 -6.55 10.52
N PHE A 77 4.24 -6.59 9.20
CA PHE A 77 4.49 -5.45 8.32
C PHE A 77 3.69 -4.22 8.73
N ASN A 78 2.36 -4.36 8.81
CA ASN A 78 1.49 -3.24 9.19
C ASN A 78 1.79 -2.72 10.61
N LYS A 79 2.08 -3.63 11.55
CA LYS A 79 2.43 -3.28 12.92
C LYS A 79 3.73 -2.48 12.99
N GLU A 80 4.79 -2.95 12.33
CA GLU A 80 6.10 -2.28 12.38
C GLU A 80 6.06 -0.91 11.68
N LEU A 81 5.35 -0.78 10.53
CA LEU A 81 5.10 0.52 9.90
C LEU A 81 4.34 1.48 10.83
N GLY A 82 3.29 0.98 11.49
CA GLY A 82 2.50 1.77 12.43
C GLY A 82 3.32 2.23 13.65
N LEU A 83 4.14 1.34 14.23
CA LEU A 83 5.01 1.67 15.36
C LEU A 83 6.11 2.68 14.97
N ALA A 84 6.57 2.64 13.73
CA ALA A 84 7.54 3.60 13.21
C ALA A 84 6.92 4.95 12.80
N GLY A 85 5.59 5.12 12.95
CA GLY A 85 4.90 6.35 12.55
C GLY A 85 4.89 6.62 11.05
N CYS A 86 5.02 5.57 10.21
CA CYS A 86 4.97 5.73 8.76
C CYS A 86 3.64 6.30 8.29
N PRO A 87 3.61 7.08 7.20
CA PRO A 87 2.37 7.47 6.55
C PRO A 87 1.56 6.23 6.13
N PRO A 88 0.23 6.33 6.06
CA PRO A 88 -0.59 5.23 5.57
C PRO A 88 -0.26 4.94 4.10
N ILE A 89 -0.22 3.65 3.74
CA ILE A 89 -0.16 3.25 2.34
C ILE A 89 -1.49 3.65 1.69
N LEU A 90 -1.42 4.44 0.60
CA LEU A 90 -2.61 4.93 -0.09
C LEU A 90 -3.38 3.76 -0.71
N PRO A 91 -4.65 3.56 -0.32
CA PRO A 91 -5.38 2.34 -0.66
C PRO A 91 -5.94 2.31 -2.08
N PHE A 92 -6.15 3.47 -2.73
CA PHE A 92 -6.93 3.55 -3.97
C PHE A 92 -6.35 2.72 -5.11
N GLY A 93 -5.02 2.74 -5.29
CA GLY A 93 -4.33 1.90 -6.26
C GLY A 93 -4.23 0.45 -5.78
N VAL A 94 -3.43 0.22 -4.74
CA VAL A 94 -3.01 -1.12 -4.32
C VAL A 94 -4.11 -1.90 -3.59
N GLY A 95 -4.96 -1.24 -2.81
CA GLY A 95 -5.98 -1.90 -2.00
C GLY A 95 -7.37 -1.97 -2.64
N MET A 96 -7.66 -1.14 -3.64
CA MET A 96 -8.99 -1.03 -4.24
C MET A 96 -8.99 -1.41 -5.72
N VAL A 97 -8.49 -0.54 -6.61
CA VAL A 97 -8.61 -0.78 -8.06
C VAL A 97 -7.70 -1.92 -8.54
N GLY A 98 -6.52 -2.08 -7.98
CA GLY A 98 -5.60 -3.16 -8.34
C GLY A 98 -6.24 -4.55 -8.22
N PRO A 99 -6.84 -4.91 -7.06
CA PRO A 99 -7.60 -6.15 -6.90
C PRO A 99 -8.71 -6.35 -7.93
N VAL A 100 -9.41 -5.30 -8.30
CA VAL A 100 -10.44 -5.38 -9.36
C VAL A 100 -9.80 -5.68 -10.71
N ILE A 101 -8.70 -5.00 -11.05
CA ILE A 101 -8.02 -5.18 -12.33
C ILE A 101 -7.43 -6.60 -12.45
N TYR A 102 -6.69 -7.09 -11.44
CA TYR A 102 -6.10 -8.42 -11.56
C TYR A 102 -7.15 -9.55 -11.53
N THR A 103 -8.31 -9.33 -10.90
CA THR A 103 -9.38 -10.34 -10.83
C THR A 103 -10.26 -10.34 -12.07
N PHE A 104 -10.64 -9.18 -12.58
CA PHE A 104 -11.69 -9.04 -13.60
C PHE A 104 -11.20 -8.37 -14.88
N GLY A 105 -10.04 -7.72 -14.87
CA GLY A 105 -9.48 -7.07 -16.06
C GLY A 105 -9.01 -8.07 -17.09
N ASN A 106 -9.05 -7.68 -18.36
CA ASN A 106 -8.42 -8.41 -19.45
C ASN A 106 -6.88 -8.21 -19.39
N ASP A 107 -6.14 -8.95 -20.25
CA ASP A 107 -4.67 -8.94 -20.22
C ASP A 107 -4.10 -7.54 -20.52
N GLU A 108 -4.68 -6.82 -21.48
CA GLU A 108 -4.27 -5.45 -21.81
C GLU A 108 -4.42 -4.50 -20.62
N GLN A 109 -5.50 -4.62 -19.86
CA GLN A 109 -5.72 -3.81 -18.66
C GLN A 109 -4.72 -4.16 -17.55
N LYS A 110 -4.43 -5.46 -17.36
CA LYS A 110 -3.45 -5.92 -16.38
C LYS A 110 -2.06 -5.43 -16.72
N GLU A 111 -1.63 -5.62 -17.97
CA GLU A 111 -0.31 -5.17 -18.44
C GLU A 111 -0.14 -3.64 -18.33
N ARG A 112 -1.19 -2.89 -18.61
CA ARG A 112 -1.17 -1.44 -18.59
C ARG A 112 -1.13 -0.84 -17.18
N PHE A 113 -1.95 -1.35 -16.26
CA PHE A 113 -2.21 -0.65 -15.00
C PHE A 113 -1.48 -1.24 -13.79
N LEU A 114 -1.32 -2.59 -13.70
CA LEU A 114 -0.76 -3.20 -12.50
C LEU A 114 0.69 -2.78 -12.24
N PRO A 115 1.59 -2.71 -13.24
CA PRO A 115 2.95 -2.25 -13.02
C PRO A 115 3.01 -0.80 -12.50
N ASP A 116 2.15 0.09 -13.01
CA ASP A 116 2.12 1.49 -12.59
C ASP A 116 1.58 1.67 -11.16
N ILE A 117 0.66 0.80 -10.72
CA ILE A 117 0.22 0.75 -9.33
C ILE A 117 1.36 0.29 -8.43
N LEU A 118 2.04 -0.81 -8.75
CA LEU A 118 3.14 -1.36 -7.97
C LEU A 118 4.36 -0.45 -7.91
N ASN A 119 4.63 0.28 -9.00
CA ASN A 119 5.72 1.24 -9.06
C ASN A 119 5.33 2.64 -8.55
N PHE A 120 4.09 2.81 -8.12
CA PHE A 120 3.54 4.10 -7.71
C PHE A 120 3.80 5.21 -8.73
N ASN A 121 3.59 4.91 -10.02
CA ASN A 121 3.73 5.88 -11.12
C ASN A 121 2.43 6.66 -11.35
N THR A 122 1.28 6.08 -10.96
CA THR A 122 -0.04 6.67 -11.10
C THR A 122 -0.68 6.89 -9.74
N TRP A 123 -1.14 8.10 -9.50
CA TRP A 123 -1.92 8.45 -8.31
C TRP A 123 -3.40 8.20 -8.57
N TRP A 124 -3.93 7.17 -7.92
CA TRP A 124 -5.34 6.82 -8.01
C TRP A 124 -6.20 7.57 -7.00
N CYS A 125 -7.42 7.88 -7.38
CA CYS A 125 -8.44 8.44 -6.49
C CYS A 125 -9.76 7.70 -6.67
N GLN A 126 -10.67 7.89 -5.71
CA GLN A 126 -12.04 7.35 -5.75
C GLN A 126 -13.00 8.49 -6.05
N GLY A 127 -13.88 8.28 -7.03
CA GLY A 127 -14.90 9.25 -7.45
C GLY A 127 -16.30 8.63 -7.35
N TYR A 128 -16.75 8.27 -6.14
CA TYR A 128 -18.06 7.65 -5.92
C TYR A 128 -19.08 8.64 -5.36
N SER A 129 -18.81 9.18 -4.18
CA SER A 129 -19.74 10.06 -3.50
C SER A 129 -19.73 11.46 -4.10
N GLU A 130 -20.92 12.03 -4.22
CA GLU A 130 -21.21 13.41 -4.64
C GLU A 130 -21.98 14.12 -3.52
N PRO A 131 -22.13 15.46 -3.54
CA PRO A 131 -22.85 16.17 -2.49
C PRO A 131 -24.28 15.66 -2.26
N GLY A 132 -24.96 15.20 -3.32
CA GLY A 132 -26.33 14.66 -3.25
C GLY A 132 -26.41 13.12 -3.26
N SER A 133 -25.28 12.40 -3.28
CA SER A 133 -25.23 10.96 -3.51
C SER A 133 -24.06 10.33 -2.79
N GLY A 134 -24.30 9.78 -1.63
CA GLY A 134 -23.30 9.10 -0.80
C GLY A 134 -23.72 7.69 -0.46
N SER A 135 -24.47 7.49 0.63
CA SER A 135 -25.00 6.17 1.02
C SER A 135 -25.91 5.57 -0.03
N ASP A 136 -26.70 6.39 -0.72
CA ASP A 136 -27.42 5.99 -1.93
C ASP A 136 -26.62 6.35 -3.18
N LEU A 137 -25.67 5.49 -3.51
CA LEU A 137 -24.78 5.68 -4.66
C LEU A 137 -25.51 5.59 -6.00
N ALA A 138 -26.69 4.96 -6.05
CA ALA A 138 -27.52 4.87 -7.25
C ALA A 138 -27.98 6.24 -7.77
N LEU A 139 -27.97 7.26 -6.92
CA LEU A 139 -28.27 8.65 -7.31
C LEU A 139 -27.07 9.39 -7.92
N SER A 140 -25.88 8.79 -7.93
CA SER A 140 -24.66 9.43 -8.49
C SER A 140 -24.81 9.69 -9.98
N LEU A 141 -24.43 10.90 -10.39
CA LEU A 141 -24.46 11.34 -11.79
C LEU A 141 -23.20 10.93 -12.58
N ILE A 142 -22.23 10.28 -11.96
CA ILE A 142 -20.97 9.86 -12.59
C ILE A 142 -21.20 8.95 -13.81
N HIS A 143 -22.31 8.23 -13.82
CA HIS A 143 -22.69 7.32 -14.92
C HIS A 143 -23.50 7.99 -16.04
N ILE A 144 -23.82 9.26 -15.88
CA ILE A 144 -24.55 10.03 -16.87
C ILE A 144 -23.58 10.80 -17.77
#